data_f768a6f6485d0b347b0df0e7ed221e04
#
_entry.id   f768a6f6485d0b347b0df0e7ed221e04
#
_cell.length_a   1.000
_cell.length_b   1.000
_cell.length_c   1.000
_cell.angle_alpha   90.00
_cell.angle_beta   90.00
_cell.angle_gamma   90.00
#
_symmetry.space_group_name_H-M   'P 1'
#
loop_
_entity.id
_entity.type
_entity.pdbx_description
1 polymer ?
#
loop_
_entity_poly.entity_id
_entity_poly.type
_entity_poly.pdbx_seq_one_letter_code
_entity_poly.pdbx_strand_id
1 'polypeptide(L)'
;MHDLLGLHGIGEAKACVILAAVEFGKRLGRVRNPGRPVISSPEDVDGLLRGRIANLDRENFVAVLLNTKNEVIEFPTISVGTLSASLVHPREVFKPAIRASAAGIVLAHNHPSGKVEPSREDREVTRRLKEVSDIIGIEVLDHVILGDGYFSMKEHGIL
;
A
#
# COMPACT_ATOMS: atom_id res chain seq x y z
N MET A 1 22.25 -23.95 19.44
CA MET A 1 22.13 -25.41 19.53
C MET A 1 22.13 -25.90 20.98
N HIS A 2 23.06 -25.43 21.82
CA HIS A 2 23.14 -25.79 23.25
C HIS A 2 21.82 -25.53 24.00
N ASP A 3 21.20 -24.37 23.79
CA ASP A 3 19.95 -24.00 24.50
C ASP A 3 18.75 -24.90 24.12
N LEU A 4 18.74 -25.46 22.89
CA LEU A 4 17.70 -26.40 22.45
C LEU A 4 17.88 -27.79 23.04
N LEU A 5 19.12 -28.23 23.21
CA LEU A 5 19.43 -29.54 23.78
C LEU A 5 19.12 -29.63 25.29
N GLY A 6 19.03 -28.47 25.97
CA GLY A 6 18.58 -28.39 27.37
C GLY A 6 17.07 -28.56 27.58
N LEU A 7 16.28 -28.60 26.50
CA LEU A 7 14.83 -28.73 26.59
C LEU A 7 14.40 -30.21 26.61
N HIS A 8 13.55 -30.59 27.54
CA HIS A 8 13.05 -31.95 27.65
C HIS A 8 12.36 -32.39 26.34
N GLY A 9 12.73 -33.53 25.79
CA GLY A 9 12.16 -34.08 24.56
C GLY A 9 12.79 -33.57 23.25
N ILE A 10 13.81 -32.71 23.32
CA ILE A 10 14.57 -32.23 22.15
C ILE A 10 15.96 -32.88 22.16
N GLY A 11 16.13 -33.88 21.30
CA GLY A 11 17.43 -34.44 20.98
C GLY A 11 18.09 -33.75 19.78
N GLU A 12 19.33 -34.15 19.43
CA GLU A 12 20.10 -33.52 18.35
C GLU A 12 19.37 -33.44 17.03
N ALA A 13 18.66 -34.50 16.63
CA ALA A 13 17.92 -34.53 15.37
C ALA A 13 16.82 -33.45 15.33
N LYS A 14 16.03 -33.29 16.41
CA LYS A 14 15.00 -32.26 16.48
C LYS A 14 15.61 -30.85 16.55
N ALA A 15 16.69 -30.67 17.29
CA ALA A 15 17.41 -29.41 17.36
C ALA A 15 17.92 -28.99 15.98
N CYS A 16 18.49 -29.91 15.19
CA CYS A 16 18.94 -29.65 13.83
C CYS A 16 17.77 -29.24 12.90
N VAL A 17 16.63 -29.92 12.98
CA VAL A 17 15.44 -29.59 12.17
C VAL A 17 14.93 -28.17 12.52
N ILE A 18 14.84 -27.83 13.80
CA ILE A 18 14.39 -26.51 14.24
C ILE A 18 15.36 -25.43 13.73
N LEU A 19 16.66 -25.62 13.88
CA LEU A 19 17.67 -24.65 13.41
C LEU A 19 17.63 -24.50 11.89
N ALA A 20 17.48 -25.60 11.15
CA ALA A 20 17.35 -25.56 9.69
C ALA A 20 16.09 -24.81 9.26
N ALA A 21 14.95 -25.03 9.93
CA ALA A 21 13.70 -24.32 9.65
C ALA A 21 13.82 -22.82 9.91
N VAL A 22 14.44 -22.42 11.03
CA VAL A 22 14.71 -21.01 11.36
C VAL A 22 15.64 -20.37 10.31
N GLU A 23 16.71 -21.04 9.94
CA GLU A 23 17.66 -20.53 8.94
C GLU A 23 17.01 -20.44 7.54
N PHE A 24 16.21 -21.43 7.17
CA PHE A 24 15.42 -21.40 5.94
C PHE A 24 14.43 -20.22 5.93
N GLY A 25 13.73 -20.00 7.03
CA GLY A 25 12.84 -18.84 7.19
C GLY A 25 13.58 -17.50 7.04
N LYS A 26 14.78 -17.38 7.64
CA LYS A 26 15.63 -16.18 7.49
C LYS A 26 16.09 -15.99 6.04
N ARG A 27 16.47 -17.04 5.33
CA ARG A 27 16.89 -16.98 3.92
C ARG A 27 15.73 -16.61 3.02
N LEU A 28 14.54 -17.20 3.22
CA LEU A 28 13.33 -16.81 2.50
C LEU A 28 12.97 -15.34 2.74
N GLY A 29 13.11 -14.86 3.97
CA GLY A 29 12.89 -13.45 4.30
C GLY A 29 13.87 -12.52 3.57
N ARG A 30 15.15 -12.92 3.43
CA ARG A 30 16.16 -12.15 2.67
C ARG A 30 15.90 -12.16 1.16
N VAL A 31 15.46 -13.28 0.61
CA VAL A 31 15.11 -13.41 -0.82
C VAL A 31 13.81 -12.66 -1.14
N ARG A 32 12.90 -12.55 -0.17
CA ARG A 32 11.63 -11.80 -0.29
C ARG A 32 11.72 -10.32 0.02
N ASN A 33 12.91 -9.83 0.39
CA ASN A 33 13.10 -8.42 0.67
C ASN A 33 14.08 -7.79 -0.35
N PRO A 34 13.72 -7.67 -1.64
CA PRO A 34 14.20 -6.55 -2.42
C PRO A 34 13.72 -5.34 -1.63
N GLY A 35 14.62 -4.39 -1.27
CA GLY A 35 14.28 -3.26 -0.40
C GLY A 35 12.88 -2.71 -0.69
N ARG A 36 12.26 -2.09 0.30
CA ARG A 36 10.92 -1.54 0.14
C ARG A 36 10.87 -0.70 -1.14
N PRO A 37 9.86 -0.90 -2.03
CA PRO A 37 9.73 -0.05 -3.21
C PRO A 37 9.73 1.42 -2.79
N VAL A 38 10.41 2.25 -3.53
CA VAL A 38 10.42 3.71 -3.33
C VAL A 38 9.49 4.33 -4.37
N ILE A 39 8.62 5.21 -3.95
CA ILE A 39 7.72 5.95 -4.83
C ILE A 39 8.33 7.34 -5.07
N SER A 40 8.80 7.56 -6.29
CA SER A 40 9.38 8.82 -6.75
C SER A 40 8.53 9.51 -7.82
N SER A 41 7.68 8.74 -8.49
CA SER A 41 6.83 9.19 -9.58
C SER A 41 5.49 8.44 -9.60
N PRO A 42 4.49 8.93 -10.35
CA PRO A 42 3.23 8.20 -10.56
C PRO A 42 3.41 6.85 -11.27
N GLU A 43 4.45 6.72 -12.13
CA GLU A 43 4.82 5.46 -12.77
C GLU A 43 5.18 4.37 -11.76
N ASP A 44 5.86 4.75 -10.66
CA ASP A 44 6.21 3.79 -9.60
C ASP A 44 4.95 3.24 -8.92
N VAL A 45 3.92 4.10 -8.76
CA VAL A 45 2.62 3.69 -8.20
C VAL A 45 1.90 2.76 -9.17
N ASP A 46 1.90 3.11 -10.45
CA ASP A 46 1.34 2.27 -11.50
C ASP A 46 2.05 0.91 -11.55
N GLY A 47 3.37 0.90 -11.59
CA GLY A 47 4.18 -0.33 -11.58
C GLY A 47 3.92 -1.21 -10.34
N LEU A 48 3.71 -0.60 -9.16
CA LEU A 48 3.40 -1.30 -7.92
C LEU A 48 2.02 -1.96 -7.95
N LEU A 49 1.01 -1.26 -8.48
CA LEU A 49 -0.40 -1.61 -8.31
C LEU A 49 -1.05 -2.20 -9.57
N ARG A 50 -0.53 -1.95 -10.78
CA ARG A 50 -1.13 -2.37 -12.06
C ARG A 50 -1.50 -3.85 -12.09
N GLY A 51 -0.58 -4.74 -11.78
CA GLY A 51 -0.81 -6.18 -11.77
C GLY A 51 -1.77 -6.65 -10.66
N ARG A 52 -2.18 -5.76 -9.76
CA ARG A 52 -3.02 -6.09 -8.59
C ARG A 52 -4.44 -5.59 -8.75
N ILE A 53 -4.61 -4.35 -9.26
CA ILE A 53 -5.94 -3.73 -9.29
C ILE A 53 -6.39 -3.26 -10.67
N ALA A 54 -5.50 -2.98 -11.65
CA ALA A 54 -5.88 -2.35 -12.91
C ALA A 54 -6.92 -3.16 -13.72
N ASN A 55 -6.82 -4.49 -13.67
CA ASN A 55 -7.67 -5.41 -14.44
C ASN A 55 -8.84 -5.98 -13.63
N LEU A 56 -9.15 -5.42 -12.47
CA LEU A 56 -10.29 -5.89 -11.68
C LEU A 56 -11.60 -5.34 -12.24
N ASP A 57 -12.66 -6.14 -12.10
CA ASP A 57 -14.02 -5.84 -12.58
C ASP A 57 -14.78 -4.82 -11.72
N ARG A 58 -14.19 -4.45 -10.57
CA ARG A 58 -14.71 -3.46 -9.63
C ARG A 58 -13.64 -2.41 -9.33
N GLU A 59 -14.09 -1.21 -9.03
CA GLU A 59 -13.20 -0.17 -8.52
C GLU A 59 -12.63 -0.57 -7.15
N ASN A 60 -11.32 -0.50 -7.02
CA ASN A 60 -10.59 -0.76 -5.78
C ASN A 60 -9.82 0.49 -5.40
N PHE A 61 -10.19 1.07 -4.28
CA PHE A 61 -9.49 2.23 -3.72
C PHE A 61 -8.41 1.78 -2.73
N VAL A 62 -7.18 2.17 -2.99
CA VAL A 62 -5.98 1.76 -2.23
C VAL A 62 -5.29 3.00 -1.68
N ALA A 63 -4.77 2.91 -0.46
CA ALA A 63 -3.88 3.90 0.11
C ALA A 63 -2.46 3.34 0.17
N VAL A 64 -1.52 3.88 -0.60
CA VAL A 64 -0.10 3.53 -0.52
C VAL A 64 0.54 4.35 0.58
N LEU A 65 0.92 3.71 1.67
CA LEU A 65 1.48 4.34 2.86
C LEU A 65 3.01 4.42 2.76
N LEU A 66 3.56 5.60 2.93
CA LEU A 66 4.98 5.90 2.72
C LEU A 66 5.65 6.38 4.02
N ASN A 67 6.91 6.01 4.19
CA ASN A 67 7.75 6.60 5.22
C ASN A 67 8.39 7.92 4.74
N THR A 68 9.23 8.55 5.58
CA THR A 68 9.93 9.82 5.27
C THR A 68 10.94 9.73 4.11
N LYS A 69 11.25 8.52 3.62
CA LYS A 69 12.09 8.27 2.45
C LYS A 69 11.30 7.88 1.22
N ASN A 70 9.97 8.03 1.26
CA ASN A 70 9.03 7.56 0.24
C ASN A 70 9.08 6.04 -0.01
N GLU A 71 9.61 5.26 0.93
CA GLU A 71 9.56 3.80 0.86
C GLU A 71 8.16 3.32 1.25
N VAL A 72 7.62 2.38 0.48
CA VAL A 72 6.30 1.79 0.73
C VAL A 72 6.32 0.97 2.02
N ILE A 73 5.50 1.35 2.98
CA ILE A 73 5.28 0.59 4.22
C ILE A 73 4.30 -0.54 3.95
N GLU A 74 3.12 -0.19 3.46
CA GLU A 74 2.03 -1.09 3.06
C GLU A 74 1.07 -0.34 2.12
N PHE A 75 0.14 -1.05 1.49
CA PHE A 75 -0.88 -0.45 0.61
C PHE A 75 -2.24 -1.15 0.81
N PRO A 76 -2.94 -0.87 1.92
CA PRO A 76 -4.24 -1.45 2.20
C PRO A 76 -5.30 -1.02 1.18
N THR A 77 -6.14 -1.98 0.78
CA THR A 77 -7.38 -1.68 0.07
C THR A 77 -8.38 -1.09 1.06
N ILE A 78 -8.84 0.12 0.77
CA ILE A 78 -9.75 0.89 1.63
C ILE A 78 -11.21 0.60 1.28
N SER A 79 -11.50 0.47 -0.01
CA SER A 79 -12.86 0.24 -0.52
C SER A 79 -12.84 -0.60 -1.78
N VAL A 80 -13.89 -1.40 -1.98
CA VAL A 80 -14.15 -2.17 -3.20
C VAL A 80 -15.59 -1.91 -3.62
N GLY A 81 -15.79 -1.48 -4.86
CA GLY A 81 -17.09 -1.13 -5.42
C GLY A 81 -17.07 0.26 -6.04
N THR A 82 -18.25 0.86 -6.31
CA THR A 82 -18.33 2.22 -6.84
C THR A 82 -17.75 3.23 -5.85
N LEU A 83 -16.92 4.14 -6.34
CA LEU A 83 -16.39 5.26 -5.55
C LEU A 83 -17.51 6.27 -5.26
N SER A 84 -18.19 6.10 -4.15
CA SER A 84 -19.01 7.17 -3.61
C SER A 84 -18.32 7.80 -2.40
N ALA A 85 -18.52 9.10 -2.18
CA ALA A 85 -17.98 9.83 -1.03
C ALA A 85 -18.39 9.22 0.33
N SER A 86 -19.40 8.34 0.36
CA SER A 86 -19.82 7.58 1.51
C SER A 86 -18.98 6.31 1.75
N LEU A 87 -18.35 5.74 0.71
CA LEU A 87 -17.56 4.52 0.79
C LEU A 87 -16.08 4.78 1.13
N VAL A 88 -15.50 5.90 0.66
CA VAL A 88 -14.13 6.31 1.01
C VAL A 88 -14.18 7.35 2.12
N HIS A 89 -14.41 6.88 3.34
CA HIS A 89 -14.41 7.76 4.50
C HIS A 89 -12.97 8.06 4.95
N PRO A 90 -12.60 9.33 5.28
CA PRO A 90 -11.26 9.69 5.75
C PRO A 90 -10.75 8.81 6.88
N ARG A 91 -11.61 8.44 7.83
CA ARG A 91 -11.26 7.53 8.92
C ARG A 91 -10.66 6.21 8.43
N GLU A 92 -11.20 5.63 7.35
CA GLU A 92 -10.74 4.35 6.83
C GLU A 92 -9.39 4.48 6.10
N VAL A 93 -9.11 5.64 5.51
CA VAL A 93 -7.83 5.96 4.87
C VAL A 93 -6.74 6.25 5.91
N PHE A 94 -7.03 7.11 6.89
CA PHE A 94 -6.03 7.57 7.85
C PHE A 94 -5.79 6.61 9.02
N LYS A 95 -6.75 5.76 9.37
CA LYS A 95 -6.57 4.76 10.44
C LYS A 95 -5.37 3.83 10.18
N PRO A 96 -5.23 3.15 9.03
CA PRO A 96 -4.03 2.37 8.73
C PRO A 96 -2.77 3.25 8.65
N ALA A 97 -2.84 4.45 8.10
CA ALA A 97 -1.70 5.36 7.99
C ALA A 97 -1.14 5.77 9.36
N ILE A 98 -2.01 6.10 10.32
CA ILE A 98 -1.62 6.41 11.70
C ILE A 98 -0.98 5.18 12.36
N ARG A 99 -1.60 4.01 12.22
CA ARG A 99 -1.06 2.76 12.80
C ARG A 99 0.29 2.36 12.23
N ALA A 100 0.52 2.62 10.94
CA ALA A 100 1.78 2.36 10.25
C ALA A 100 2.83 3.45 10.49
N SER A 101 2.50 4.55 11.20
CA SER A 101 3.34 5.74 11.35
C SER A 101 3.80 6.28 9.99
N ALA A 102 2.89 6.31 9.00
CA ALA A 102 3.18 6.83 7.67
C ALA A 102 3.46 8.33 7.72
N ALA A 103 4.44 8.78 6.93
CA ALA A 103 4.74 10.19 6.74
C ALA A 103 3.90 10.80 5.62
N GLY A 104 3.52 9.99 4.62
CA GLY A 104 2.69 10.41 3.50
C GLY A 104 1.88 9.26 2.93
N ILE A 105 0.91 9.61 2.09
CA ILE A 105 0.00 8.67 1.42
C ILE A 105 -0.08 9.04 -0.05
N VAL A 106 0.01 8.05 -0.94
CA VAL A 106 -0.50 8.17 -2.31
C VAL A 106 -1.80 7.39 -2.39
N LEU A 107 -2.86 8.07 -2.83
CA LEU A 107 -4.14 7.44 -3.12
C LEU A 107 -4.08 6.81 -4.51
N ALA A 108 -4.72 5.66 -4.68
CA ALA A 108 -4.84 5.05 -6.00
C ALA A 108 -6.16 4.30 -6.15
N HIS A 109 -6.71 4.29 -7.34
CA HIS A 109 -7.84 3.41 -7.68
C HIS A 109 -7.81 3.02 -9.15
N ASN A 110 -8.50 1.95 -9.50
CA ASN A 110 -8.68 1.53 -10.87
C ASN A 110 -10.06 1.89 -11.41
N HIS A 111 -10.12 2.20 -12.70
CA HIS A 111 -11.37 2.26 -13.44
C HIS A 111 -11.53 1.01 -14.30
N PRO A 112 -12.54 0.15 -14.04
CA PRO A 112 -12.80 -1.05 -14.85
C PRO A 112 -13.10 -0.75 -16.32
N SER A 113 -13.51 0.48 -16.63
CA SER A 113 -13.75 0.94 -18.01
C SER A 113 -12.48 1.16 -18.82
N GLY A 114 -11.29 1.13 -18.19
CA GLY A 114 -10.00 1.48 -18.80
C GLY A 114 -9.73 2.98 -18.89
N LYS A 115 -10.74 3.84 -18.79
CA LYS A 115 -10.55 5.31 -18.81
C LYS A 115 -9.84 5.78 -17.56
N VAL A 116 -8.89 6.71 -17.70
CA VAL A 116 -8.09 7.22 -16.57
C VAL A 116 -8.48 8.63 -16.13
N GLU A 117 -9.36 9.31 -16.85
CA GLU A 117 -9.82 10.65 -16.48
C GLU A 117 -10.59 10.61 -15.16
N PRO A 118 -10.25 11.52 -14.20
CA PRO A 118 -10.93 11.57 -12.91
C PRO A 118 -12.38 12.02 -13.05
N SER A 119 -13.30 11.29 -12.43
CA SER A 119 -14.70 11.67 -12.29
C SER A 119 -14.83 12.89 -11.35
N ARG A 120 -16.06 13.42 -11.24
CA ARG A 120 -16.38 14.46 -10.27
C ARG A 120 -16.24 13.94 -8.84
N GLU A 121 -16.68 12.72 -8.64
CA GLU A 121 -16.63 12.01 -7.35
C GLU A 121 -15.18 11.79 -6.90
N ASP A 122 -14.26 11.43 -7.80
CA ASP A 122 -12.84 11.25 -7.51
C ASP A 122 -12.20 12.56 -7.02
N ARG A 123 -12.53 13.67 -7.69
CA ARG A 123 -12.04 15.01 -7.32
C ARG A 123 -12.57 15.42 -5.94
N GLU A 124 -13.84 15.15 -5.65
CA GLU A 124 -14.46 15.48 -4.38
C GLU A 124 -13.86 14.67 -3.21
N VAL A 125 -13.69 13.36 -3.41
CA VAL A 125 -13.03 12.47 -2.43
C VAL A 125 -11.59 12.94 -2.18
N THR A 126 -10.83 13.23 -3.24
CA THR A 126 -9.45 13.69 -3.14
C THR A 126 -9.34 14.98 -2.35
N ARG A 127 -10.17 16.00 -2.68
CA ARG A 127 -10.20 17.26 -1.96
C ARG A 127 -10.51 17.07 -0.48
N ARG A 128 -11.51 16.27 -0.15
CA ARG A 128 -11.87 15.96 1.24
C ARG A 128 -10.74 15.26 2.00
N LEU A 129 -10.05 14.33 1.36
CA LEU A 129 -8.92 13.62 1.97
C LEU A 129 -7.73 14.56 2.16
N LYS A 130 -7.48 15.49 1.23
CA LYS A 130 -6.44 16.51 1.36
C LYS A 130 -6.72 17.46 2.54
N GLU A 131 -7.95 17.97 2.69
CA GLU A 131 -8.36 18.80 3.84
C GLU A 131 -8.12 18.10 5.18
N VAL A 132 -8.44 16.80 5.26
CA VAL A 132 -8.22 16.00 6.47
C VAL A 132 -6.74 15.72 6.70
N SER A 133 -5.95 15.52 5.63
CA SER A 133 -4.50 15.30 5.72
C SER A 133 -3.77 16.46 6.39
N ASP A 134 -4.19 17.69 6.09
CA ASP A 134 -3.60 18.91 6.65
C ASP A 134 -3.87 19.02 8.17
N ILE A 135 -4.97 18.46 8.64
CA ILE A 135 -5.32 18.42 10.07
C ILE A 135 -4.54 17.32 10.79
N ILE A 136 -4.40 16.13 10.15
CA ILE A 136 -3.76 14.95 10.76
C ILE A 136 -2.23 15.06 10.70
N GLY A 137 -1.67 15.81 9.73
CA GLY A 137 -0.24 15.92 9.51
C GLY A 137 0.36 14.71 8.78
N ILE A 138 -0.45 13.93 8.06
CA ILE A 138 -0.02 12.86 7.14
C ILE A 138 -0.39 13.31 5.73
N GLU A 139 0.60 13.70 4.94
CA GLU A 139 0.37 14.35 3.64
C GLU A 139 -0.22 13.40 2.60
N VAL A 140 -1.28 13.83 1.89
CA VAL A 140 -1.72 13.20 0.64
C VAL A 140 -0.87 13.76 -0.49
N LEU A 141 0.04 12.94 -1.01
CA LEU A 141 1.07 13.32 -1.97
C LEU A 141 0.57 13.31 -3.41
N ASP A 142 -0.31 12.39 -3.77
CA ASP A 142 -0.93 12.27 -5.09
C ASP A 142 -2.18 11.40 -5.03
N HIS A 143 -2.96 11.41 -6.11
CA HIS A 143 -4.03 10.45 -6.38
C HIS A 143 -3.90 9.95 -7.83
N VAL A 144 -3.57 8.66 -7.96
CA VAL A 144 -3.27 8.01 -9.24
C VAL A 144 -4.44 7.10 -9.65
N ILE A 145 -4.97 7.32 -10.83
CA ILE A 145 -6.04 6.52 -11.42
C ILE A 145 -5.43 5.56 -12.43
N LEU A 146 -5.76 4.27 -12.32
CA LEU A 146 -5.26 3.21 -13.19
C LEU A 146 -6.35 2.72 -14.16
N GLY A 147 -5.96 2.55 -15.41
CA GLY A 147 -6.79 2.02 -16.50
C GLY A 147 -5.90 1.54 -17.65
N ASP A 148 -6.22 1.88 -18.91
CA ASP A 148 -5.37 1.60 -20.08
C ASP A 148 -4.03 2.35 -20.06
N GLY A 149 -3.81 3.17 -19.06
CA GLY A 149 -2.62 3.89 -18.66
C GLY A 149 -2.80 4.30 -17.20
N TYR A 150 -2.23 5.43 -16.82
CA TYR A 150 -2.50 6.05 -15.53
C TYR A 150 -2.73 7.56 -15.67
N PHE A 151 -3.32 8.17 -14.64
CA PHE A 151 -3.51 9.61 -14.51
C PHE A 151 -3.13 10.04 -13.11
N SER A 152 -2.22 10.99 -12.97
CA SER A 152 -1.86 11.64 -11.70
C SER A 152 -2.62 12.94 -11.54
N MET A 153 -3.38 13.08 -10.48
CA MET A 153 -4.09 14.34 -10.20
C MET A 153 -3.13 15.46 -9.87
N LYS A 154 -1.99 15.16 -9.23
CA LYS A 154 -0.95 16.13 -8.90
C LYS A 154 -0.29 16.69 -10.16
N GLU A 155 0.11 15.84 -11.11
CA GLU A 155 0.74 16.29 -12.36
C GLU A 155 -0.17 17.17 -13.19
N HIS A 156 -1.49 17.00 -13.06
CA HIS A 156 -2.51 17.79 -13.75
C HIS A 156 -3.02 18.98 -12.93
N GLY A 157 -2.39 19.28 -11.77
CA GLY A 157 -2.74 20.45 -10.96
C GLY A 157 -4.11 20.40 -10.30
N ILE A 158 -4.62 19.18 -10.04
CA ILE A 158 -5.94 18.97 -9.40
C ILE A 158 -5.78 18.82 -7.87
N LEU A 159 -4.57 18.45 -7.42
CA LEU A 159 -4.24 18.22 -6.02
C LEU A 159 -3.25 19.25 -5.50
#